data_2c7d24effe7e813ee187639d15463ac7
#
_entry.id   2c7d24effe7e813ee187639d15463ac7
#
_cell.length_a   1.000
_cell.length_b   1.000
_cell.length_c   1.000
_cell.angle_alpha   90.00
_cell.angle_beta   90.00
_cell.angle_gamma   90.00
#
_symmetry.space_group_name_H-M   'P 1'
#
loop_
_entity.id
_entity.type
_entity.pdbx_description
1 polymer ?
#
loop_
_entity_poly.entity_id
_entity_poly.type
_entity_poly.pdbx_seq_one_letter_code
_entity_poly.pdbx_strand_id
1 'polypeptide(L)'
;LTRGAALRAAVDAGADAVGVISEVPVDSPREVDPATAAELFADVPPFVTATLVTMPESAERAVELLRTVTPDAVQLHGEWTPDEIRYIRAETERKVLLAVDADDPGRAEEFDAVADALVIDSTDDSGAGGTGETHDWERAGDLAARLTSPVVLAGGLTADNVAEAVRAADPFAVD
;
A
#
# COMPACT_ATOMS: atom_id res chain seq x y z
N LEU A 1 0.01 10.81 -3.50
CA LEU A 1 -0.04 12.29 -3.42
C LEU A 1 1.17 12.87 -4.17
N THR A 2 1.04 14.05 -4.81
CA THR A 2 2.10 14.64 -5.67
C THR A 2 2.49 16.07 -5.25
N ARG A 3 1.83 16.63 -4.25
CA ARG A 3 2.03 18.03 -3.82
C ARG A 3 1.75 18.21 -2.34
N GLY A 4 2.52 19.07 -1.67
CA GLY A 4 2.36 19.37 -0.25
C GLY A 4 0.97 19.91 0.12
N ALA A 5 0.27 20.60 -0.78
CA ALA A 5 -1.11 21.04 -0.52
C ALA A 5 -2.09 19.86 -0.41
N ALA A 6 -1.93 18.82 -1.26
CA ALA A 6 -2.75 17.62 -1.20
C ALA A 6 -2.42 16.77 0.04
N LEU A 7 -1.14 16.71 0.43
CA LEU A 7 -0.69 16.05 1.65
C LEU A 7 -1.32 16.72 2.88
N ARG A 8 -1.23 18.03 2.99
CA ARG A 8 -1.86 18.78 4.11
C ARG A 8 -3.36 18.58 4.16
N ALA A 9 -4.05 18.59 3.00
CA ALA A 9 -5.49 18.35 2.96
C ALA A 9 -5.88 16.95 3.45
N ALA A 10 -5.09 15.91 3.12
CA ALA A 10 -5.31 14.56 3.63
C ALA A 10 -5.10 14.48 5.15
N VAL A 11 -4.02 15.07 5.66
CA VAL A 11 -3.73 15.13 7.10
C VAL A 11 -4.82 15.91 7.86
N ASP A 12 -5.24 17.06 7.34
CA ASP A 12 -6.31 17.88 7.95
C ASP A 12 -7.67 17.16 7.94
N ALA A 13 -7.88 16.26 6.98
CA ALA A 13 -9.04 15.38 6.91
C ALA A 13 -8.98 14.17 7.87
N GLY A 14 -7.86 13.97 8.55
CA GLY A 14 -7.69 12.92 9.56
C GLY A 14 -7.10 11.62 9.00
N ALA A 15 -6.35 11.65 7.90
CA ALA A 15 -5.64 10.48 7.41
C ALA A 15 -4.57 10.01 8.42
N ASP A 16 -4.56 8.72 8.74
CA ASP A 16 -3.54 8.07 9.60
C ASP A 16 -2.24 7.79 8.85
N ALA A 17 -2.33 7.68 7.51
CA ALA A 17 -1.19 7.50 6.62
C ALA A 17 -1.37 8.30 5.33
N VAL A 18 -0.25 8.65 4.69
CA VAL A 18 -0.23 9.35 3.40
C VAL A 18 0.71 8.63 2.44
N GLY A 19 0.23 8.34 1.23
CA GLY A 19 0.97 7.61 0.20
C GLY A 19 1.54 8.54 -0.88
N VAL A 20 2.80 8.29 -1.27
CA VAL A 20 3.47 8.93 -2.42
C VAL A 20 3.99 7.83 -3.33
N ILE A 21 3.70 7.92 -4.62
CA ILE A 21 4.12 6.96 -5.63
C ILE A 21 5.45 7.42 -6.25
N SER A 22 6.44 6.53 -6.28
CA SER A 22 7.72 6.75 -6.95
C SER A 22 8.31 5.44 -7.47
N GLU A 23 8.97 5.49 -8.60
CA GLU A 23 9.57 4.33 -9.28
C GLU A 23 8.57 3.18 -9.52
N VAL A 24 7.62 3.42 -10.40
CA VAL A 24 6.70 2.42 -10.92
C VAL A 24 6.91 2.23 -12.43
N PRO A 25 6.81 1.01 -12.99
CA PRO A 25 7.09 0.74 -14.41
C PRO A 25 5.99 1.23 -15.37
N VAL A 26 4.92 1.79 -14.84
CA VAL A 26 3.77 2.30 -15.59
C VAL A 26 3.78 3.83 -15.59
N ASP A 27 3.43 4.45 -16.72
CA ASP A 27 3.29 5.90 -16.79
C ASP A 27 2.10 6.36 -15.92
N SER A 28 2.43 6.91 -14.76
CA SER A 28 1.44 7.36 -13.78
C SER A 28 1.51 8.87 -13.57
N PRO A 29 0.41 9.59 -13.79
CA PRO A 29 0.35 11.03 -13.51
C PRO A 29 0.48 11.36 -12.02
N ARG A 30 0.46 10.33 -11.16
CA ARG A 30 0.61 10.44 -9.69
C ARG A 30 2.02 10.12 -9.21
N GLU A 31 2.91 9.71 -10.12
CA GLU A 31 4.30 9.45 -9.79
C GLU A 31 5.08 10.75 -9.58
N VAL A 32 5.99 10.73 -8.63
CA VAL A 32 6.99 11.78 -8.41
C VAL A 32 8.39 11.16 -8.36
N ASP A 33 9.40 11.96 -8.60
CA ASP A 33 10.79 11.50 -8.43
C ASP A 33 11.14 11.30 -6.94
N PRO A 34 12.17 10.49 -6.62
CA PRO A 34 12.52 10.18 -5.24
C PRO A 34 12.87 11.41 -4.38
N ALA A 35 13.45 12.46 -4.97
CA ALA A 35 13.79 13.66 -4.23
C ALA A 35 12.52 14.43 -3.83
N THR A 36 11.57 14.56 -4.74
CA THR A 36 10.25 15.13 -4.45
C THR A 36 9.50 14.31 -3.39
N ALA A 37 9.58 12.97 -3.45
CA ALA A 37 8.98 12.11 -2.43
C ALA A 37 9.58 12.37 -1.04
N ALA A 38 10.91 12.48 -0.95
CA ALA A 38 11.61 12.79 0.31
C ALA A 38 11.21 14.18 0.86
N GLU A 39 11.10 15.19 0.01
CA GLU A 39 10.63 16.52 0.41
C GLU A 39 9.18 16.49 0.93
N LEU A 40 8.30 15.75 0.28
CA LEU A 40 6.91 15.60 0.74
C LEU A 40 6.84 14.89 2.11
N PHE A 41 7.66 13.88 2.33
CA PHE A 41 7.68 13.15 3.59
C PHE A 41 8.27 13.95 4.75
N ALA A 42 9.19 14.88 4.47
CA ALA A 42 9.70 15.80 5.49
C ALA A 42 8.62 16.74 6.09
N ASP A 43 7.53 16.96 5.34
CA ASP A 43 6.39 17.76 5.77
C ASP A 43 5.29 16.95 6.49
N VAL A 44 5.42 15.62 6.58
CA VAL A 44 4.45 14.75 7.28
C VAL A 44 4.57 14.97 8.79
N PRO A 45 3.47 15.31 9.48
CA PRO A 45 3.52 15.56 10.92
C PRO A 45 3.69 14.25 11.71
N PRO A 46 4.17 14.32 12.96
CA PRO A 46 4.18 13.17 13.86
C PRO A 46 2.79 12.51 13.97
N PHE A 47 2.78 11.19 14.10
CA PHE A 47 1.58 10.34 14.19
C PHE A 47 0.81 10.15 12.88
N VAL A 48 1.35 10.59 11.75
CA VAL A 48 0.88 10.23 10.41
C VAL A 48 1.99 9.43 9.74
N THR A 49 1.67 8.26 9.20
CA THR A 49 2.64 7.38 8.55
C THR A 49 2.94 7.85 7.14
N ALA A 50 4.20 8.11 6.83
CA ALA A 50 4.68 8.38 5.48
C ALA A 50 4.92 7.06 4.74
N THR A 51 4.12 6.74 3.72
CA THR A 51 4.19 5.48 2.97
C THR A 51 4.65 5.71 1.55
N LEU A 52 5.79 5.10 1.17
CA LEU A 52 6.24 5.08 -0.22
C LEU A 52 5.56 3.94 -0.96
N VAL A 53 4.85 4.25 -2.04
CA VAL A 53 4.25 3.25 -2.94
C VAL A 53 5.16 3.09 -4.14
N THR A 54 5.66 1.87 -4.38
CA THR A 54 6.70 1.63 -5.39
C THR A 54 6.67 0.22 -5.95
N MET A 55 7.27 0.05 -7.13
CA MET A 55 7.44 -1.24 -7.80
C MET A 55 8.85 -1.32 -8.41
N PRO A 56 9.91 -1.34 -7.57
CA PRO A 56 11.28 -1.37 -8.04
C PRO A 56 11.63 -2.73 -8.66
N GLU A 57 12.64 -2.74 -9.51
CA GLU A 57 13.05 -3.92 -10.28
C GLU A 57 13.77 -5.02 -9.46
N SER A 58 14.22 -4.70 -8.25
CA SER A 58 14.88 -5.66 -7.34
C SER A 58 14.80 -5.22 -5.89
N ALA A 59 15.11 -6.15 -4.97
CA ALA A 59 15.17 -5.89 -3.54
C ALA A 59 16.30 -4.90 -3.17
N GLU A 60 17.44 -4.96 -3.86
CA GLU A 60 18.54 -4.01 -3.67
C GLU A 60 18.11 -2.60 -4.07
N ARG A 61 17.38 -2.48 -5.20
CA ARG A 61 16.86 -1.19 -5.64
C ARG A 61 15.82 -0.63 -4.66
N ALA A 62 14.97 -1.48 -4.11
CA ALA A 62 14.04 -1.10 -3.04
C ALA A 62 14.80 -0.52 -1.83
N VAL A 63 15.86 -1.21 -1.37
CA VAL A 63 16.68 -0.75 -0.25
C VAL A 63 17.34 0.60 -0.52
N GLU A 64 17.93 0.80 -1.70
CA GLU A 64 18.52 2.08 -2.10
C GLU A 64 17.49 3.22 -2.09
N LEU A 65 16.33 2.96 -2.65
CA LEU A 65 15.24 3.92 -2.73
C LEU A 65 14.75 4.30 -1.32
N LEU A 66 14.52 3.32 -0.45
CA LEU A 66 14.08 3.53 0.92
C LEU A 66 15.10 4.30 1.77
N ARG A 67 16.39 4.08 1.53
CA ARG A 67 17.47 4.87 2.16
C ARG A 67 17.51 6.32 1.67
N THR A 68 17.12 6.56 0.42
CA THR A 68 17.08 7.90 -0.18
C THR A 68 15.85 8.68 0.26
N VAL A 69 14.67 8.05 0.18
CA VAL A 69 13.38 8.70 0.44
C VAL A 69 13.05 8.76 1.93
N THR A 70 13.55 7.81 2.72
CA THR A 70 13.35 7.70 4.18
C THR A 70 11.89 7.72 4.66
N PRO A 71 10.98 6.93 4.05
CA PRO A 71 9.60 6.81 4.51
C PRO A 71 9.51 6.05 5.85
N ASP A 72 8.37 6.07 6.52
CA ASP A 72 8.09 5.21 7.68
C ASP A 72 7.74 3.79 7.25
N ALA A 73 7.01 3.67 6.14
CA ALA A 73 6.58 2.41 5.55
C ALA A 73 6.77 2.40 4.03
N VAL A 74 6.82 1.21 3.46
CA VAL A 74 6.79 1.00 2.01
C VAL A 74 5.66 0.07 1.64
N GLN A 75 4.90 0.42 0.61
CA GLN A 75 3.94 -0.44 -0.04
C GLN A 75 4.55 -0.93 -1.35
N LEU A 76 4.89 -2.21 -1.38
CA LEU A 76 5.50 -2.88 -2.52
C LEU A 76 4.42 -3.51 -3.41
N HIS A 77 4.50 -3.24 -4.69
CA HIS A 77 3.76 -3.92 -5.74
C HIS A 77 4.67 -4.82 -6.56
N GLY A 78 4.11 -5.76 -7.32
CA GLY A 78 4.85 -6.67 -8.18
C GLY A 78 5.16 -8.01 -7.54
N GLU A 79 6.03 -8.77 -8.23
CA GLU A 79 6.40 -10.12 -7.82
C GLU A 79 7.60 -10.09 -6.87
N TRP A 80 7.38 -10.64 -5.69
CA TRP A 80 8.38 -10.75 -4.63
C TRP A 80 8.43 -12.16 -4.09
N THR A 81 9.58 -12.57 -3.59
CA THR A 81 9.75 -13.75 -2.75
C THR A 81 9.74 -13.37 -1.27
N PRO A 82 9.38 -14.29 -0.37
CA PRO A 82 9.46 -14.03 1.08
C PRO A 82 10.86 -13.63 1.56
N ASP A 83 11.91 -14.15 0.93
CA ASP A 83 13.30 -13.83 1.29
C ASP A 83 13.68 -12.40 0.89
N GLU A 84 13.21 -11.91 -0.25
CA GLU A 84 13.40 -10.51 -0.66
C GLU A 84 12.69 -9.54 0.30
N ILE A 85 11.47 -9.84 0.73
CA ILE A 85 10.76 -9.03 1.72
C ILE A 85 11.51 -9.02 3.06
N ARG A 86 11.99 -10.17 3.53
CA ARG A 86 12.82 -10.24 4.75
C ARG A 86 14.10 -9.42 4.62
N TYR A 87 14.75 -9.50 3.46
CA TYR A 87 15.95 -8.72 3.18
C TYR A 87 15.67 -7.21 3.22
N ILE A 88 14.64 -6.72 2.54
CA ILE A 88 14.26 -5.30 2.54
C ILE A 88 13.98 -4.82 3.98
N ARG A 89 13.22 -5.59 4.75
CA ARG A 89 12.90 -5.26 6.15
C ARG A 89 14.17 -5.18 7.02
N ALA A 90 15.08 -6.14 6.87
CA ALA A 90 16.32 -6.19 7.64
C ALA A 90 17.27 -5.04 7.32
N GLU A 91 17.40 -4.68 6.03
CA GLU A 91 18.32 -3.64 5.57
C GLU A 91 17.83 -2.21 5.79
N THR A 92 16.52 -2.03 5.96
CA THR A 92 15.93 -0.68 6.06
C THR A 92 15.26 -0.40 7.39
N GLU A 93 14.92 -1.44 8.16
CA GLU A 93 14.11 -1.34 9.38
C GLU A 93 12.75 -0.65 9.16
N ARG A 94 12.27 -0.61 7.89
CA ARG A 94 10.98 -0.02 7.54
C ARG A 94 9.87 -1.05 7.59
N LYS A 95 8.65 -0.56 7.83
CA LYS A 95 7.46 -1.40 7.72
C LYS A 95 7.19 -1.69 6.25
N VAL A 96 6.95 -2.96 5.93
CA VAL A 96 6.65 -3.41 4.57
C VAL A 96 5.20 -3.84 4.48
N LEU A 97 4.45 -3.14 3.64
CA LEU A 97 3.12 -3.51 3.19
C LEU A 97 3.28 -4.15 1.81
N LEU A 98 2.69 -5.30 1.59
CA LEU A 98 2.73 -5.97 0.29
C LEU A 98 1.34 -5.95 -0.36
N ALA A 99 1.26 -5.44 -1.58
CA ALA A 99 0.05 -5.52 -2.39
C ALA A 99 -0.14 -6.96 -2.90
N VAL A 100 -1.32 -7.50 -2.69
CA VAL A 100 -1.73 -8.84 -3.11
C VAL A 100 -3.11 -8.78 -3.74
N ASP A 101 -3.36 -9.66 -4.71
CA ASP A 101 -4.65 -9.79 -5.34
C ASP A 101 -5.62 -10.56 -4.43
N ALA A 102 -6.86 -10.12 -4.35
CA ALA A 102 -7.93 -10.82 -3.62
C ALA A 102 -8.20 -12.23 -4.20
N ASP A 103 -7.92 -12.43 -5.48
CA ASP A 103 -8.09 -13.70 -6.18
C ASP A 103 -6.90 -14.67 -6.02
N ASP A 104 -5.80 -14.23 -5.36
CA ASP A 104 -4.66 -15.09 -5.01
C ASP A 104 -4.48 -15.25 -3.48
N PRO A 105 -5.36 -16.01 -2.81
CA PRO A 105 -5.26 -16.25 -1.38
C PRO A 105 -3.98 -17.00 -0.99
N GLY A 106 -3.43 -17.83 -1.90
CA GLY A 106 -2.19 -18.56 -1.65
C GLY A 106 -1.02 -17.62 -1.47
N ARG A 107 -0.94 -16.58 -2.29
CA ARG A 107 0.08 -15.54 -2.15
C ARG A 107 -0.10 -14.75 -0.85
N ALA A 108 -1.31 -14.37 -0.50
CA ALA A 108 -1.56 -13.68 0.76
C ALA A 108 -1.13 -14.51 1.98
N GLU A 109 -1.45 -15.80 2.00
CA GLU A 109 -1.05 -16.74 3.06
C GLU A 109 0.48 -16.94 3.12
N GLU A 110 1.18 -16.96 1.97
CA GLU A 110 2.64 -17.06 1.90
C GLU A 110 3.33 -15.87 2.58
N PHE A 111 2.78 -14.68 2.45
CA PHE A 111 3.36 -13.45 2.98
C PHE A 111 2.80 -13.02 4.35
N ASP A 112 1.81 -13.70 4.88
CA ASP A 112 1.14 -13.36 6.14
C ASP A 112 2.10 -13.18 7.33
N ALA A 113 3.15 -14.02 7.44
CA ALA A 113 4.13 -13.90 8.51
C ALA A 113 5.40 -13.11 8.11
N VAL A 114 5.42 -12.54 6.91
CA VAL A 114 6.61 -11.93 6.30
C VAL A 114 6.46 -10.42 6.14
N ALA A 115 5.34 -9.96 5.60
CA ALA A 115 4.98 -8.55 5.53
C ALA A 115 4.46 -8.04 6.89
N ASP A 116 4.52 -6.73 7.12
CA ASP A 116 3.93 -6.10 8.31
C ASP A 116 2.43 -5.84 8.13
N ALA A 117 1.96 -5.75 6.88
CA ALA A 117 0.55 -5.72 6.50
C ALA A 117 0.40 -6.19 5.04
N LEU A 118 -0.80 -6.64 4.68
CA LEU A 118 -1.15 -6.95 3.31
C LEU A 118 -2.17 -5.94 2.80
N VAL A 119 -1.93 -5.43 1.59
CA VAL A 119 -2.86 -4.52 0.91
C VAL A 119 -3.60 -5.36 -0.13
N ILE A 120 -4.89 -5.56 0.08
CA ILE A 120 -5.74 -6.28 -0.87
C ILE A 120 -6.32 -5.25 -1.83
N ASP A 121 -5.82 -5.26 -3.05
CA ASP A 121 -6.29 -4.37 -4.12
C ASP A 121 -7.30 -5.13 -4.98
N SER A 122 -8.57 -4.73 -4.92
CA SER A 122 -9.64 -5.26 -5.74
C SER A 122 -9.67 -4.51 -7.08
N THR A 123 -8.67 -4.75 -7.94
CA THR A 123 -8.68 -4.27 -9.32
C THR A 123 -9.26 -5.34 -10.24
N ASP A 124 -10.12 -4.95 -11.17
CA ASP A 124 -10.53 -5.84 -12.24
C ASP A 124 -9.40 -6.05 -13.27
N ASP A 125 -9.49 -7.13 -14.06
CA ASP A 125 -8.58 -7.48 -15.17
C ASP A 125 -8.39 -6.34 -16.21
N SER A 126 -9.16 -5.27 -16.13
CA SER A 126 -9.08 -4.13 -17.06
C SER A 126 -8.12 -3.03 -16.61
N GLY A 127 -7.57 -3.12 -15.38
CA GLY A 127 -6.70 -2.09 -14.81
C GLY A 127 -7.42 -0.78 -14.47
N ALA A 128 -8.72 -0.73 -14.64
CA ALA A 128 -9.57 0.34 -14.15
C ALA A 128 -9.97 -0.01 -12.73
N GLY A 129 -9.36 0.64 -11.76
CA GLY A 129 -9.61 0.37 -10.35
C GLY A 129 -11.09 0.33 -10.01
N GLY A 130 -11.46 -0.73 -9.31
CA GLY A 130 -12.70 -0.89 -8.57
C GLY A 130 -13.99 -0.84 -9.36
N THR A 131 -14.50 -1.99 -9.73
CA THR A 131 -15.92 -2.11 -10.16
C THR A 131 -16.88 -1.81 -9.01
N GLY A 132 -16.38 -1.75 -7.75
CA GLY A 132 -17.20 -1.54 -6.56
C GLY A 132 -18.22 -2.66 -6.35
N GLU A 133 -17.96 -3.85 -6.91
CA GLU A 133 -18.86 -4.98 -6.74
C GLU A 133 -18.70 -5.59 -5.34
N THR A 134 -19.82 -5.78 -4.64
CA THR A 134 -19.89 -6.29 -3.27
C THR A 134 -19.24 -7.67 -3.10
N HIS A 135 -19.09 -8.46 -4.17
CA HIS A 135 -18.48 -9.78 -4.16
C HIS A 135 -16.97 -9.75 -3.84
N ASP A 136 -16.28 -8.68 -4.25
CA ASP A 136 -14.83 -8.55 -4.01
C ASP A 136 -14.54 -8.23 -2.54
N TRP A 137 -15.41 -7.47 -1.88
CA TRP A 137 -15.25 -7.15 -0.46
C TRP A 137 -15.53 -8.33 0.46
N GLU A 138 -16.48 -9.21 0.12
CA GLU A 138 -16.72 -10.45 0.87
C GLU A 138 -15.52 -11.40 0.78
N ARG A 139 -14.90 -11.53 -0.40
CA ARG A 139 -13.66 -12.30 -0.57
C ARG A 139 -12.49 -11.72 0.20
N ALA A 140 -12.32 -10.40 0.15
CA ALA A 140 -11.30 -9.71 0.93
C ALA A 140 -11.53 -9.92 2.43
N GLY A 141 -12.78 -9.92 2.90
CA GLY A 141 -13.15 -10.21 4.27
C GLY A 141 -12.87 -11.66 4.68
N ASP A 142 -13.22 -12.62 3.82
CA ASP A 142 -12.91 -14.04 4.04
C ASP A 142 -11.39 -14.28 4.11
N LEU A 143 -10.62 -13.56 3.32
CA LEU A 143 -9.16 -13.62 3.35
C LEU A 143 -8.63 -12.95 4.62
N ALA A 144 -9.07 -11.74 4.95
CA ALA A 144 -8.68 -11.02 6.16
C ALA A 144 -8.95 -11.83 7.45
N ALA A 145 -10.06 -12.56 7.50
CA ALA A 145 -10.40 -13.40 8.66
C ALA A 145 -9.45 -14.60 8.87
N ARG A 146 -8.69 -15.00 7.86
CA ARG A 146 -7.73 -16.12 7.90
C ARG A 146 -6.30 -15.67 8.15
N LEU A 147 -5.99 -14.42 7.84
CA LEU A 147 -4.65 -13.85 7.98
C LEU A 147 -4.40 -13.36 9.42
N THR A 148 -3.15 -13.38 9.83
CA THR A 148 -2.71 -12.83 11.12
C THR A 148 -2.17 -11.41 10.97
N SER A 149 -1.67 -11.07 9.78
CA SER A 149 -1.23 -9.72 9.43
C SER A 149 -2.41 -8.77 9.25
N PRO A 150 -2.28 -7.50 9.62
CA PRO A 150 -3.27 -6.49 9.31
C PRO A 150 -3.55 -6.43 7.80
N VAL A 151 -4.83 -6.34 7.44
CA VAL A 151 -5.27 -6.22 6.04
C VAL A 151 -5.74 -4.79 5.78
N VAL A 152 -5.18 -4.18 4.75
CA VAL A 152 -5.63 -2.90 4.20
C VAL A 152 -6.44 -3.18 2.95
N LEU A 153 -7.68 -2.73 2.92
CA LEU A 153 -8.53 -2.86 1.73
C LEU A 153 -8.32 -1.64 0.83
N ALA A 154 -7.93 -1.90 -0.41
CA ALA A 154 -7.71 -0.91 -1.45
C ALA A 154 -8.54 -1.22 -2.72
N GLY A 155 -8.47 -0.35 -3.70
CA GLY A 155 -9.14 -0.52 -4.99
C GLY A 155 -10.56 0.01 -5.04
N GLY A 156 -10.78 1.04 -5.84
CA GLY A 156 -12.11 1.61 -6.15
C GLY A 156 -12.92 2.17 -4.99
N LEU A 157 -12.31 2.37 -3.82
CA LEU A 157 -12.99 2.94 -2.67
C LEU A 157 -13.27 4.43 -2.88
N THR A 158 -14.47 4.84 -2.49
CA THR A 158 -14.98 6.20 -2.58
C THR A 158 -15.73 6.56 -1.31
N ALA A 159 -16.04 7.86 -1.13
CA ALA A 159 -16.87 8.31 -0.02
C ALA A 159 -18.27 7.67 0.01
N ASP A 160 -18.78 7.26 -1.16
CA ASP A 160 -20.12 6.68 -1.28
C ASP A 160 -20.17 5.19 -0.94
N ASN A 161 -19.05 4.44 -1.14
CA ASN A 161 -19.03 2.99 -0.99
C ASN A 161 -18.17 2.48 0.17
N VAL A 162 -17.21 3.27 0.69
CA VAL A 162 -16.26 2.83 1.71
C VAL A 162 -16.92 2.29 2.98
N ALA A 163 -18.05 2.87 3.39
CA ALA A 163 -18.77 2.39 4.58
C ALA A 163 -19.40 1.00 4.38
N GLU A 164 -19.75 0.64 3.16
CA GLU A 164 -20.25 -0.70 2.81
C GLU A 164 -19.09 -1.68 2.73
N ALA A 165 -17.98 -1.29 2.09
CA ALA A 165 -16.75 -2.07 2.00
C ALA A 165 -16.20 -2.44 3.40
N VAL A 166 -16.12 -1.48 4.31
CA VAL A 166 -15.69 -1.71 5.70
C VAL A 166 -16.60 -2.71 6.42
N ARG A 167 -17.92 -2.62 6.22
CA ARG A 167 -18.85 -3.58 6.86
C ARG A 167 -18.75 -4.99 6.28
N ALA A 168 -18.46 -5.12 4.99
CA ALA A 168 -18.36 -6.40 4.31
C ALA A 168 -17.02 -7.10 4.58
N ALA A 169 -15.92 -6.35 4.55
CA ALA A 169 -14.58 -6.93 4.64
C ALA A 169 -13.98 -6.89 6.05
N ASP A 170 -14.51 -6.06 6.97
CA ASP A 170 -13.95 -5.80 8.31
C ASP A 170 -12.42 -5.64 8.30
N PRO A 171 -11.86 -4.78 7.41
CA PRO A 171 -10.43 -4.64 7.27
C PRO A 171 -9.83 -3.86 8.45
N PHE A 172 -8.51 -4.01 8.66
CA PHE A 172 -7.78 -3.19 9.62
C PHE A 172 -7.75 -1.70 9.21
N ALA A 173 -7.62 -1.42 7.91
CA ALA A 173 -7.59 -0.08 7.34
C ALA A 173 -8.14 -0.08 5.91
N VAL A 174 -8.37 1.11 5.35
CA VAL A 174 -8.77 1.33 3.95
C VAL A 174 -7.84 2.35 3.29
N ASP A 175 -7.61 2.19 1.96
CA ASP A 175 -6.82 3.10 1.14
C ASP A 175 -7.62 3.58 -0.09
#